data_80367be7d6e7b0f0389992bae618a38a
#
_entry.id   80367be7d6e7b0f0389992bae618a38a
#
_cell.length_a   1.000
_cell.length_b   1.000
_cell.length_c   1.000
_cell.angle_alpha   90.00
_cell.angle_beta   90.00
_cell.angle_gamma   90.00
#
_symmetry.space_group_name_H-M   'P 1'
#
loop_
_entity.id
_entity.type
_entity.pdbx_description
1 polymer ?
#
loop_
_entity_poly.entity_id
_entity_poly.type
_entity_poly.pdbx_seq_one_letter_code
_entity_poly.pdbx_strand_id
1 'polypeptide(L)'
;MLTIKDLKANIDNKEILKGLNLEIKPGEVHAIMGPNGSGKSTLSNVLSGKKGYTVTGEVKYFNENLLDLEIEERAHKGIFLAFQYPLEIPGVNTNIFLKTSLNAIKKAKGEKELDAIEFLKLVKQKAGELKFDEKILSRQLNVGFSGGEKKKNEILQMSILNPKLSILDETDSGLDIDALKIVSEG
;
A
#
# COMPACT_ATOMS: atom_id res chain seq x y z
N MET A 1 -7.58 15.61 2.55
CA MET A 1 -7.42 14.18 2.86
C MET A 1 -6.18 13.94 3.72
N LEU A 2 -4.99 14.24 3.23
CA LEU A 2 -3.73 14.18 3.99
C LEU A 2 -3.11 15.56 4.08
N THR A 3 -2.71 16.00 5.28
CA THR A 3 -1.99 17.25 5.51
C THR A 3 -0.77 16.98 6.36
N ILE A 4 0.38 17.37 5.90
CA ILE A 4 1.68 17.22 6.55
C ILE A 4 2.26 18.63 6.79
N LYS A 5 2.69 18.91 8.03
CA LYS A 5 3.33 20.17 8.40
C LYS A 5 4.60 19.92 9.21
N ASP A 6 5.68 20.51 8.75
CA ASP A 6 7.02 20.44 9.36
C ASP A 6 7.42 19.00 9.78
N LEU A 7 7.12 18.01 8.92
CA LEU A 7 7.41 16.62 9.21
C LEU A 7 8.91 16.37 9.18
N LYS A 8 9.45 15.94 10.30
CA LYS A 8 10.84 15.51 10.45
C LYS A 8 10.87 14.04 10.85
N ALA A 9 11.82 13.30 10.31
CA ALA A 9 12.01 11.90 10.64
C ALA A 9 13.49 11.56 10.75
N ASN A 10 13.86 10.94 11.85
CA ASN A 10 15.21 10.49 12.14
C ASN A 10 15.25 8.96 12.22
N ILE A 11 16.35 8.38 11.78
CA ILE A 11 16.74 6.99 12.03
C ILE A 11 18.19 6.97 12.50
N ASP A 12 18.50 6.25 13.55
CA ASP A 12 19.86 6.14 14.12
C ASP A 12 20.55 7.51 14.31
N ASN A 13 19.82 8.48 14.87
CA ASN A 13 20.24 9.88 15.06
C ASN A 13 20.57 10.65 13.78
N LYS A 14 20.24 10.12 12.61
CA LYS A 14 20.37 10.82 11.33
C LYS A 14 19.03 11.36 10.88
N GLU A 15 18.95 12.68 10.70
CA GLU A 15 17.76 13.34 10.16
C GLU A 15 17.66 13.07 8.66
N ILE A 16 16.54 12.44 8.25
CA ILE A 16 16.24 12.12 6.85
C ILE A 16 15.20 13.09 6.29
N LEU A 17 14.06 13.24 6.98
CA LEU A 17 13.08 14.27 6.63
C LEU A 17 13.33 15.50 7.47
N LYS A 18 13.39 16.67 6.82
CA LYS A 18 13.90 17.92 7.39
C LYS A 18 12.85 19.04 7.38
N GLY A 19 11.61 18.72 7.71
CA GLY A 19 10.52 19.69 7.73
C GLY A 19 9.68 19.69 6.45
N LEU A 20 9.24 18.50 6.03
CA LEU A 20 8.38 18.34 4.86
C LEU A 20 6.99 18.92 5.12
N ASN A 21 6.49 19.69 4.13
CA ASN A 21 5.12 20.16 4.08
C ASN A 21 4.46 19.62 2.80
N LEU A 22 3.26 19.03 2.94
CA LEU A 22 2.53 18.46 1.82
C LEU A 22 1.03 18.46 2.14
N GLU A 23 0.20 18.79 1.17
CA GLU A 23 -1.25 18.68 1.26
C GLU A 23 -1.74 17.87 0.05
N ILE A 24 -2.55 16.84 0.30
CA ILE A 24 -3.18 15.99 -0.72
C ILE A 24 -4.68 15.99 -0.49
N LYS A 25 -5.45 16.39 -1.50
CA LYS A 25 -6.91 16.33 -1.50
C LYS A 25 -7.41 15.01 -2.08
N PRO A 26 -8.67 14.62 -1.83
CA PRO A 26 -9.25 13.46 -2.49
C PRO A 26 -9.21 13.60 -4.01
N GLY A 27 -8.83 12.52 -4.71
CA GLY A 27 -8.73 12.48 -6.17
C GLY A 27 -7.46 13.11 -6.76
N GLU A 28 -6.54 13.60 -5.94
CA GLU A 28 -5.26 14.12 -6.42
C GLU A 28 -4.20 13.01 -6.49
N VAL A 29 -3.33 13.11 -7.49
CA VAL A 29 -2.11 12.30 -7.63
C VAL A 29 -0.90 13.20 -7.46
N HIS A 30 -0.05 12.87 -6.51
CA HIS A 30 1.17 13.62 -6.21
C HIS A 30 2.41 12.76 -6.49
N ALA A 31 3.25 13.19 -7.43
CA ALA A 31 4.54 12.56 -7.68
C ALA A 31 5.62 13.18 -6.78
N ILE A 32 6.18 12.37 -5.87
CA ILE A 32 7.29 12.78 -5.01
C ILE A 32 8.60 12.43 -5.70
N MET A 33 9.31 13.45 -6.16
CA MET A 33 10.55 13.30 -6.93
C MET A 33 11.76 13.75 -6.11
N GLY A 34 12.91 13.15 -6.37
CA GLY A 34 14.17 13.50 -5.74
C GLY A 34 15.24 12.43 -5.96
N PRO A 35 16.52 12.76 -5.72
CA PRO A 35 17.63 11.81 -5.86
C PRO A 35 17.52 10.64 -4.87
N ASN A 36 18.31 9.60 -5.12
CA ASN A 36 18.41 8.48 -4.16
C ASN A 36 18.91 8.99 -2.81
N GLY A 37 18.30 8.50 -1.73
CA GLY A 37 18.61 8.95 -0.37
C GLY A 37 17.95 10.27 0.06
N SER A 38 17.08 10.89 -0.76
CA SER A 38 16.39 12.13 -0.39
C SER A 38 15.25 11.94 0.62
N GLY A 39 14.91 10.69 0.99
CA GLY A 39 13.88 10.40 1.98
C GLY A 39 12.52 9.97 1.42
N LYS A 40 12.39 9.70 0.11
CA LYS A 40 11.12 9.26 -0.51
C LYS A 40 10.54 8.02 0.21
N SER A 41 11.30 6.93 0.29
CA SER A 41 10.86 5.71 0.98
C SER A 41 10.76 5.91 2.50
N THR A 42 11.49 6.87 3.09
CA THR A 42 11.30 7.24 4.49
C THR A 42 9.92 7.86 4.71
N LEU A 43 9.48 8.74 3.82
CA LEU A 43 8.13 9.30 3.87
C LEU A 43 7.07 8.20 3.78
N SER A 44 7.21 7.29 2.81
CA SER A 44 6.31 6.13 2.64
C SER A 44 6.24 5.28 3.91
N ASN A 45 7.40 4.97 4.51
CA ASN A 45 7.50 4.20 5.74
C ASN A 45 6.87 4.91 6.95
N VAL A 46 7.10 6.22 7.11
CA VAL A 46 6.51 7.02 8.20
C VAL A 46 4.99 7.07 8.07
N LEU A 47 4.48 7.30 6.88
CA LEU A 47 3.03 7.38 6.64
C LEU A 47 2.34 6.02 6.82
N SER A 48 3.00 4.91 6.49
CA SER A 48 2.48 3.56 6.72
C SER A 48 2.61 3.09 8.17
N GLY A 49 3.38 3.79 9.02
CA GLY A 49 3.53 3.46 10.44
C GLY A 49 4.69 2.51 10.75
N LYS A 50 5.63 2.33 9.84
CA LYS A 50 6.81 1.49 10.08
C LYS A 50 7.60 1.99 11.30
N LYS A 51 7.85 1.10 12.24
CA LYS A 51 8.60 1.39 13.47
C LYS A 51 10.09 1.66 13.17
N GLY A 52 10.78 2.30 14.12
CA GLY A 52 12.22 2.59 14.02
C GLY A 52 12.56 4.02 13.61
N TYR A 53 11.56 4.86 13.37
CA TYR A 53 11.75 6.29 13.13
C TYR A 53 11.36 7.11 14.35
N THR A 54 12.17 8.11 14.69
CA THR A 54 11.74 9.20 15.59
C THR A 54 11.13 10.30 14.72
N VAL A 55 9.83 10.53 14.89
CA VAL A 55 9.04 11.41 14.03
C VAL A 55 8.55 12.60 14.84
N THR A 56 8.66 13.81 14.27
CA THR A 56 8.08 15.06 14.81
C THR A 56 7.39 15.84 13.70
N GLY A 57 6.56 16.81 14.08
CA GLY A 57 5.71 17.55 13.15
C GLY A 57 4.25 17.09 13.24
N GLU A 58 3.44 17.52 12.30
CA GLU A 58 2.00 17.21 12.26
C GLU A 58 1.68 16.42 10.99
N VAL A 59 0.97 15.29 11.14
CA VAL A 59 0.41 14.54 10.01
C VAL A 59 -1.06 14.27 10.29
N LYS A 60 -1.94 14.95 9.58
CA LYS A 60 -3.40 14.74 9.66
C LYS A 60 -3.91 13.94 8.48
N TYR A 61 -4.68 12.91 8.78
CA TYR A 61 -5.40 12.10 7.81
C TYR A 61 -6.89 12.14 8.14
N PHE A 62 -7.72 12.76 7.29
CA PHE A 62 -9.13 13.08 7.55
C PHE A 62 -9.37 13.69 8.93
N ASN A 63 -8.57 14.70 9.31
CA ASN A 63 -8.62 15.42 10.59
C ASN A 63 -8.16 14.64 11.85
N GLU A 64 -7.75 13.38 11.72
CA GLU A 64 -7.13 12.62 12.80
C GLU A 64 -5.60 12.72 12.72
N ASN A 65 -4.92 12.69 13.87
CA ASN A 65 -3.47 12.63 13.91
C ASN A 65 -3.00 11.23 13.48
N LEU A 66 -2.37 11.13 12.32
CA LEU A 66 -1.91 9.85 11.78
C LEU A 66 -0.78 9.23 12.63
N LEU A 67 0.02 10.07 13.29
CA LEU A 67 1.17 9.59 14.05
C LEU A 67 0.77 8.82 15.33
N ASP A 68 -0.45 9.03 15.82
CA ASP A 68 -0.99 8.34 17.01
C ASP A 68 -1.58 6.96 16.67
N LEU A 69 -1.74 6.65 15.39
CA LEU A 69 -2.36 5.40 14.94
C LEU A 69 -1.32 4.29 14.75
N GLU A 70 -1.64 3.09 15.21
CA GLU A 70 -0.87 1.88 14.92
C GLU A 70 -1.01 1.46 13.45
N ILE A 71 -0.13 0.57 12.99
CA ILE A 71 -0.07 0.15 11.56
C ILE A 71 -1.42 -0.43 11.09
N GLU A 72 -2.03 -1.27 11.93
CA GLU A 72 -3.31 -1.92 11.63
C GLU A 72 -4.44 -0.90 11.51
N GLU A 73 -4.46 0.12 12.37
CA GLU A 73 -5.46 1.18 12.34
C GLU A 73 -5.36 2.00 11.06
N ARG A 74 -4.13 2.30 10.62
CA ARG A 74 -3.88 2.99 9.35
C ARG A 74 -4.39 2.18 8.16
N ALA A 75 -4.12 0.87 8.15
CA ALA A 75 -4.63 -0.03 7.12
C ALA A 75 -6.17 -0.10 7.12
N HIS A 76 -6.80 -0.20 8.31
CA HIS A 76 -8.25 -0.18 8.45
C HIS A 76 -8.88 1.14 7.98
N LYS A 77 -8.19 2.26 8.13
CA LYS A 77 -8.62 3.57 7.62
C LYS A 77 -8.41 3.73 6.10
N GLY A 78 -7.79 2.75 5.47
CA GLY A 78 -7.61 2.69 4.01
C GLY A 78 -6.32 3.33 3.53
N ILE A 79 -5.24 3.26 4.31
CA ILE A 79 -3.89 3.57 3.84
C ILE A 79 -3.26 2.27 3.32
N PHE A 80 -2.76 2.30 2.10
CA PHE A 80 -2.09 1.19 1.44
C PHE A 80 -0.67 1.62 1.02
N LEU A 81 0.30 0.75 1.27
CA LEU A 81 1.68 0.92 0.78
C LEU A 81 2.03 -0.22 -0.17
N ALA A 82 2.30 0.12 -1.42
CA ALA A 82 2.95 -0.77 -2.36
C ALA A 82 4.46 -0.64 -2.19
N PHE A 83 5.11 -1.75 -1.85
CA PHE A 83 6.53 -1.76 -1.53
C PHE A 83 7.41 -1.77 -2.79
N GLN A 84 8.57 -1.14 -2.71
CA GLN A 84 9.60 -1.27 -3.74
C GLN A 84 9.95 -2.76 -3.98
N TYR A 85 10.06 -3.53 -2.90
CA TYR A 85 10.28 -4.98 -2.92
C TYR A 85 9.19 -5.70 -2.13
N PRO A 86 8.14 -6.22 -2.81
CA PRO A 86 7.06 -6.93 -2.12
C PRO A 86 7.55 -8.16 -1.38
N LEU A 87 7.14 -8.27 -0.11
CA LEU A 87 7.59 -9.35 0.77
C LEU A 87 6.97 -10.69 0.39
N GLU A 88 7.76 -11.75 0.52
CA GLU A 88 7.28 -13.13 0.45
C GLU A 88 6.79 -13.58 1.82
N ILE A 89 5.60 -14.21 1.87
CA ILE A 89 5.05 -14.74 3.11
C ILE A 89 4.83 -16.26 2.93
N PRO A 90 5.85 -17.08 3.25
CA PRO A 90 5.73 -18.52 3.16
C PRO A 90 4.61 -19.07 4.05
N GLY A 91 3.88 -20.07 3.54
CA GLY A 91 2.77 -20.69 4.27
C GLY A 91 1.44 -19.95 4.20
N VAL A 92 1.41 -18.71 3.70
CA VAL A 92 0.18 -17.91 3.57
C VAL A 92 -0.29 -17.91 2.11
N ASN A 93 -1.45 -18.49 1.84
CA ASN A 93 -2.06 -18.49 0.52
C ASN A 93 -2.56 -17.10 0.14
N THR A 94 -2.33 -16.66 -1.11
CA THR A 94 -2.69 -15.32 -1.61
C THR A 94 -4.20 -15.02 -1.46
N ASN A 95 -5.09 -15.96 -1.81
CA ASN A 95 -6.53 -15.77 -1.66
C ASN A 95 -6.95 -15.61 -0.18
N ILE A 96 -6.36 -16.44 0.71
CA ILE A 96 -6.65 -16.36 2.14
C ILE A 96 -6.19 -15.02 2.70
N PHE A 97 -4.99 -14.58 2.34
CA PHE A 97 -4.47 -13.27 2.73
C PHE A 97 -5.41 -12.14 2.29
N LEU A 98 -5.77 -12.10 1.01
CA LEU A 98 -6.64 -11.05 0.45
C LEU A 98 -8.02 -11.02 1.11
N LYS A 99 -8.65 -12.19 1.29
CA LYS A 99 -9.96 -12.29 1.94
C LYS A 99 -9.91 -11.82 3.38
N THR A 100 -8.89 -12.27 4.13
CA THR A 100 -8.74 -11.91 5.55
C THR A 100 -8.49 -10.42 5.69
N SER A 101 -7.62 -9.84 4.87
CA SER A 101 -7.33 -8.40 4.88
C SER A 101 -8.55 -7.55 4.54
N LEU A 102 -9.28 -7.93 3.47
CA LEU A 102 -10.49 -7.21 3.08
C LEU A 102 -11.57 -7.27 4.16
N ASN A 103 -11.79 -8.46 4.76
CA ASN A 103 -12.79 -8.64 5.79
C ASN A 103 -12.40 -7.92 7.10
N ALA A 104 -11.10 -7.83 7.44
CA ALA A 104 -10.64 -7.04 8.57
C ALA A 104 -10.95 -5.54 8.37
N ILE A 105 -10.72 -5.01 7.16
CA ILE A 105 -11.07 -3.63 6.81
C ILE A 105 -12.59 -3.41 6.88
N LYS A 106 -13.40 -4.31 6.31
CA LYS A 106 -14.87 -4.22 6.35
C LYS A 106 -15.38 -4.25 7.79
N LYS A 107 -14.89 -5.18 8.61
CA LYS A 107 -15.25 -5.28 10.02
C LYS A 107 -14.92 -4.00 10.79
N ALA A 108 -13.74 -3.42 10.57
CA ALA A 108 -13.35 -2.15 11.20
C ALA A 108 -14.26 -0.98 10.80
N LYS A 109 -14.88 -1.03 9.61
CA LYS A 109 -15.87 -0.05 9.14
C LYS A 109 -17.31 -0.38 9.57
N GLY A 110 -17.55 -1.49 10.29
CA GLY A 110 -18.90 -1.95 10.63
C GLY A 110 -19.67 -2.53 9.44
N GLU A 111 -18.99 -2.88 8.35
CA GLU A 111 -19.57 -3.48 7.17
C GLU A 111 -19.63 -5.01 7.29
N LYS A 112 -20.60 -5.63 6.58
CA LYS A 112 -20.69 -7.10 6.50
C LYS A 112 -19.45 -7.69 5.84
N GLU A 113 -18.87 -8.68 6.47
CA GLU A 113 -17.79 -9.48 5.90
C GLU A 113 -18.27 -10.29 4.68
N LEU A 114 -17.39 -10.44 3.69
CA LEU A 114 -17.69 -11.27 2.52
C LEU A 114 -17.53 -12.75 2.86
N ASP A 115 -18.49 -13.56 2.41
CA ASP A 115 -18.34 -15.00 2.41
C ASP A 115 -17.32 -15.48 1.34
N ALA A 116 -17.12 -16.79 1.24
CA ALA A 116 -16.15 -17.36 0.30
C ALA A 116 -16.58 -17.14 -1.17
N ILE A 117 -17.87 -17.21 -1.45
CA ILE A 117 -18.42 -17.13 -2.81
C ILE A 117 -18.40 -15.64 -3.27
N GLU A 118 -18.84 -14.74 -2.42
CA GLU A 118 -18.81 -13.30 -2.67
C GLU A 118 -17.38 -12.82 -2.94
N PHE A 119 -16.43 -13.26 -2.11
CA PHE A 119 -15.02 -12.92 -2.27
C PHE A 119 -14.43 -13.48 -3.58
N LEU A 120 -14.69 -14.74 -3.93
CA LEU A 120 -14.18 -15.33 -5.17
C LEU A 120 -14.74 -14.64 -6.42
N LYS A 121 -15.99 -14.19 -6.39
CA LYS A 121 -16.56 -13.38 -7.48
C LYS A 121 -15.81 -12.06 -7.65
N LEU A 122 -15.58 -11.36 -6.55
CA LEU A 122 -14.83 -10.09 -6.54
C LEU A 122 -13.41 -10.27 -7.09
N VAL A 123 -12.68 -11.28 -6.59
CA VAL A 123 -11.30 -11.54 -7.02
C VAL A 123 -11.22 -11.88 -8.50
N LYS A 124 -12.13 -12.74 -9.01
CA LYS A 124 -12.18 -13.08 -10.44
C LYS A 124 -12.46 -11.87 -11.32
N GLN A 125 -13.40 -11.02 -10.90
CA GLN A 125 -13.67 -9.78 -11.60
C GLN A 125 -12.41 -8.91 -11.67
N LYS A 126 -11.78 -8.63 -10.53
CA LYS A 126 -10.59 -7.78 -10.44
C LYS A 126 -9.38 -8.36 -11.17
N ALA A 127 -9.16 -9.66 -11.07
CA ALA A 127 -8.11 -10.35 -11.82
C ALA A 127 -8.35 -10.26 -13.35
N GLY A 128 -9.61 -10.39 -13.80
CA GLY A 128 -9.97 -10.21 -15.20
C GLY A 128 -9.74 -8.79 -15.71
N GLU A 129 -10.12 -7.77 -14.95
CA GLU A 129 -9.87 -6.35 -15.26
C GLU A 129 -8.38 -6.08 -15.46
N LEU A 130 -7.52 -6.66 -14.62
CA LEU A 130 -6.06 -6.48 -14.64
C LEU A 130 -5.32 -7.50 -15.53
N LYS A 131 -6.03 -8.37 -16.25
CA LYS A 131 -5.44 -9.49 -17.03
C LYS A 131 -4.44 -10.30 -16.21
N PHE A 132 -4.78 -10.55 -14.94
CA PHE A 132 -3.96 -11.25 -13.98
C PHE A 132 -4.16 -12.76 -14.10
N ASP A 133 -3.08 -13.55 -14.03
CA ASP A 133 -3.19 -15.03 -14.03
C ASP A 133 -3.76 -15.53 -12.70
N GLU A 134 -5.01 -16.01 -12.73
CA GLU A 134 -5.70 -16.53 -11.54
C GLU A 134 -4.96 -17.69 -10.87
N LYS A 135 -4.09 -18.43 -11.56
CA LYS A 135 -3.30 -19.52 -10.98
C LYS A 135 -2.37 -19.01 -9.87
N ILE A 136 -1.93 -17.78 -9.96
CA ILE A 136 -1.09 -17.13 -8.94
C ILE A 136 -1.83 -17.00 -7.62
N LEU A 137 -3.15 -16.82 -7.64
CA LEU A 137 -3.98 -16.66 -6.44
C LEU A 137 -4.00 -17.88 -5.53
N SER A 138 -3.76 -19.07 -6.08
CA SER A 138 -3.67 -20.31 -5.29
C SER A 138 -2.28 -20.55 -4.68
N ARG A 139 -1.28 -19.76 -5.07
CA ARG A 139 0.10 -19.86 -4.57
C ARG A 139 0.27 -19.11 -3.24
N GLN A 140 1.36 -19.37 -2.56
CA GLN A 140 1.77 -18.62 -1.38
C GLN A 140 2.12 -17.19 -1.78
N LEU A 141 1.78 -16.23 -0.91
CA LEU A 141 1.90 -14.81 -1.20
C LEU A 141 3.34 -14.42 -1.57
N ASN A 142 3.50 -14.03 -2.84
CA ASN A 142 4.74 -13.60 -3.47
C ASN A 142 5.88 -14.65 -3.52
N VAL A 143 5.71 -15.86 -2.97
CA VAL A 143 6.77 -16.87 -2.91
C VAL A 143 7.07 -17.42 -4.29
N GLY A 144 8.30 -17.21 -4.75
CA GLY A 144 8.77 -17.62 -6.07
C GLY A 144 8.09 -16.90 -7.22
N PHE A 145 7.50 -15.73 -6.98
CA PHE A 145 7.00 -14.86 -8.02
C PHE A 145 8.18 -14.10 -8.66
N SER A 146 8.11 -13.88 -9.97
CA SER A 146 8.99 -12.93 -10.64
C SER A 146 8.73 -11.50 -10.13
N GLY A 147 9.66 -10.58 -10.39
CA GLY A 147 9.47 -9.18 -10.03
C GLY A 147 8.18 -8.59 -10.59
N GLY A 148 7.88 -8.87 -11.86
CA GLY A 148 6.65 -8.44 -12.51
C GLY A 148 5.39 -9.07 -11.89
N GLU A 149 5.40 -10.36 -11.56
CA GLU A 149 4.28 -11.01 -10.87
C GLU A 149 4.03 -10.41 -9.49
N LYS A 150 5.09 -10.10 -8.71
CA LYS A 150 4.97 -9.43 -7.41
C LYS A 150 4.30 -8.07 -7.52
N LYS A 151 4.72 -7.25 -8.49
CA LYS A 151 4.14 -5.92 -8.72
C LYS A 151 2.68 -6.00 -9.18
N LYS A 152 2.37 -6.87 -10.14
CA LYS A 152 0.98 -7.13 -10.56
C LYS A 152 0.12 -7.61 -9.39
N ASN A 153 0.67 -8.44 -8.49
CA ASN A 153 -0.04 -8.88 -7.30
C ASN A 153 -0.31 -7.72 -6.32
N GLU A 154 0.59 -6.74 -6.18
CA GLU A 154 0.34 -5.53 -5.38
C GLU A 154 -0.78 -4.67 -5.97
N ILE A 155 -0.81 -4.50 -7.30
CA ILE A 155 -1.91 -3.78 -7.97
C ILE A 155 -3.24 -4.51 -7.77
N LEU A 156 -3.24 -5.84 -7.85
CA LEU A 156 -4.45 -6.63 -7.55
C LEU A 156 -4.88 -6.43 -6.09
N GLN A 157 -3.95 -6.47 -5.12
CA GLN A 157 -4.24 -6.18 -3.72
C GLN A 157 -4.87 -4.80 -3.56
N MET A 158 -4.28 -3.77 -4.17
CA MET A 158 -4.79 -2.39 -4.14
C MET A 158 -6.21 -2.33 -4.73
N SER A 159 -6.46 -2.96 -5.87
CA SER A 159 -7.77 -2.99 -6.53
C SER A 159 -8.84 -3.70 -5.69
N ILE A 160 -8.48 -4.76 -4.93
CA ILE A 160 -9.41 -5.50 -4.07
C ILE A 160 -9.67 -4.76 -2.75
N LEU A 161 -8.62 -4.24 -2.11
CA LEU A 161 -8.72 -3.57 -0.82
C LEU A 161 -9.32 -2.16 -0.93
N ASN A 162 -9.29 -1.56 -2.11
CA ASN A 162 -9.85 -0.25 -2.44
C ASN A 162 -9.49 0.82 -1.41
N PRO A 163 -8.21 1.15 -1.25
CA PRO A 163 -7.74 2.10 -0.25
C PRO A 163 -8.19 3.53 -0.58
N LYS A 164 -8.23 4.39 0.44
CA LYS A 164 -8.48 5.83 0.29
C LYS A 164 -7.20 6.61 -0.04
N LEU A 165 -6.06 6.11 0.41
CA LEU A 165 -4.73 6.65 0.13
C LEU A 165 -3.81 5.51 -0.27
N SER A 166 -3.33 5.54 -1.51
CA SER A 166 -2.30 4.61 -2.00
C SER A 166 -0.95 5.32 -2.04
N ILE A 167 0.04 4.72 -1.41
CA ILE A 167 1.43 5.16 -1.43
C ILE A 167 2.18 4.14 -2.28
N LEU A 168 2.74 4.58 -3.42
CA LEU A 168 3.42 3.71 -4.37
C LEU A 168 4.93 4.04 -4.33
N ASP A 169 5.75 3.14 -3.78
CA ASP A 169 7.19 3.33 -3.66
C ASP A 169 7.92 2.58 -4.80
N GLU A 170 8.24 3.30 -5.88
CA GLU A 170 8.93 2.78 -7.08
C GLU A 170 8.29 1.49 -7.65
N THR A 171 6.96 1.47 -7.74
CA THR A 171 6.21 0.30 -8.23
C THR A 171 6.45 0.00 -9.70
N ASP A 172 6.95 0.96 -10.46
CA ASP A 172 7.31 0.88 -11.89
C ASP A 172 8.74 0.33 -12.13
N SER A 173 9.59 0.31 -11.10
CA SER A 173 10.98 -0.12 -11.24
C SER A 173 11.10 -1.61 -11.57
N GLY A 174 11.86 -1.94 -12.62
CA GLY A 174 12.13 -3.33 -13.03
C GLY A 174 10.98 -4.06 -13.70
N LEU A 175 9.95 -3.34 -14.16
CA LEU A 175 8.86 -3.89 -14.96
C LEU A 175 9.19 -3.84 -16.46
N ASP A 176 8.71 -4.84 -17.19
CA ASP A 176 8.65 -4.77 -18.65
C ASP A 176 7.50 -3.84 -19.12
N ILE A 177 7.48 -3.54 -20.42
CA ILE A 177 6.51 -2.59 -21.01
C ILE A 177 5.06 -3.04 -20.81
N ASP A 178 4.79 -4.35 -20.84
CA ASP A 178 3.43 -4.88 -20.68
C ASP A 178 2.98 -4.77 -19.22
N ALA A 179 3.86 -5.06 -18.27
CA ALA A 179 3.59 -4.89 -16.85
C ALA A 179 3.41 -3.41 -16.47
N LEU A 180 4.20 -2.49 -17.07
CA LEU A 180 4.04 -1.04 -16.87
C LEU A 180 2.67 -0.54 -17.32
N LYS A 181 2.14 -1.03 -18.46
CA LYS A 181 0.79 -0.67 -18.90
C LYS A 181 -0.27 -1.09 -17.89
N ILE A 182 -0.21 -2.32 -17.40
CA ILE A 182 -1.17 -2.83 -16.39
C ILE A 182 -1.11 -1.99 -15.11
N VAL A 183 0.09 -1.64 -14.65
CA VAL A 183 0.27 -0.79 -13.46
C VAL A 183 -0.23 0.63 -13.68
N SER A 184 -0.10 1.18 -14.89
CA SER A 184 -0.55 2.54 -15.21
C SER A 184 -2.06 2.65 -15.43
N GLU A 185 -2.73 1.55 -15.75
CA GLU A 185 -4.18 1.48 -15.98
C GLU A 185 -4.96 1.09 -14.70
N GLY A 186 -4.29 0.52 -13.68
CA GLY A 186 -4.90 0.08 -12.41
C GLY A 186 -4.80 1.11 -11.31
#